data_5159f9de55b24d0a9f206c538d224a06
#
_entry.id   5159f9de55b24d0a9f206c538d224a06
#
_cell.length_a   1.000
_cell.length_b   1.000
_cell.length_c   1.000
_cell.angle_alpha   90.00
_cell.angle_beta   90.00
_cell.angle_gamma   90.00
#
_symmetry.space_group_name_H-M   'P 1'
#
loop_
_entity.id
_entity.type
_entity.pdbx_description
1 polymer ?
#
loop_
_entity_poly.entity_id
_entity_poly.type
_entity_poly.pdbx_seq_one_letter_code
_entity_poly.pdbx_strand_id
1 'polypeptide(L)'
;MRSRLGMLLFVVLLFSVSAQAQSSPLVGTWKLNVAKSKYSPGPPAKSGATTITAVPDGIRLVNDGVNAQSQATHLEYTAKLDGKDNLQKSTIDGKLDPNAADTIAWKKIDDYTYESTTKRKGQVLTTTHYTITKDGKTRTNSVTGKNAQG
;
A
#
# COMPACT_ATOMS: atom_id res chain seq x y z
N MET A 1 -16.25 -56.26 50.63
CA MET A 1 -15.19 -55.36 50.10
C MET A 1 -15.77 -54.65 48.86
N ARG A 2 -16.11 -53.38 48.98
CA ARG A 2 -16.66 -52.58 47.87
C ARG A 2 -15.58 -51.60 47.39
N SER A 3 -14.98 -51.89 46.24
CA SER A 3 -14.01 -51.02 45.58
C SER A 3 -14.76 -49.84 44.92
N ARG A 4 -14.48 -48.61 45.37
CA ARG A 4 -14.97 -47.38 44.71
C ARG A 4 -13.91 -46.94 43.72
N LEU A 5 -14.17 -47.13 42.44
CA LEU A 5 -13.38 -46.62 41.32
C LEU A 5 -13.68 -45.14 41.13
N GLY A 6 -12.81 -44.28 41.58
CA GLY A 6 -12.92 -42.83 41.35
C GLY A 6 -12.53 -42.48 39.95
N MET A 7 -13.49 -42.02 39.17
CA MET A 7 -13.32 -41.51 37.78
C MET A 7 -12.83 -40.06 37.86
N LEU A 8 -11.52 -39.85 37.58
CA LEU A 8 -10.91 -38.53 37.50
C LEU A 8 -11.29 -37.93 36.14
N LEU A 9 -12.18 -36.94 36.14
CA LEU A 9 -12.56 -36.19 34.94
C LEU A 9 -11.49 -35.13 34.66
N PHE A 10 -10.65 -35.35 33.65
CA PHE A 10 -9.64 -34.38 33.19
C PHE A 10 -10.33 -33.38 32.24
N VAL A 11 -10.66 -32.19 32.74
CA VAL A 11 -11.17 -31.10 31.93
C VAL A 11 -9.98 -30.43 31.24
N VAL A 12 -9.77 -30.70 29.94
CA VAL A 12 -8.82 -30.02 29.10
C VAL A 12 -9.45 -28.69 28.65
N LEU A 13 -9.06 -27.59 29.27
CA LEU A 13 -9.40 -26.24 28.78
C LEU A 13 -8.57 -25.95 27.52
N LEU A 14 -9.19 -26.04 26.35
CA LEU A 14 -8.64 -25.54 25.09
C LEU A 14 -8.70 -24.00 25.09
N PHE A 15 -7.60 -23.35 25.44
CA PHE A 15 -7.44 -21.93 25.18
C PHE A 15 -7.29 -21.71 23.68
N SER A 16 -8.35 -21.27 23.02
CA SER A 16 -8.29 -20.76 21.65
C SER A 16 -7.52 -19.43 21.67
N VAL A 17 -6.23 -19.45 21.38
CA VAL A 17 -5.45 -18.24 21.12
C VAL A 17 -5.93 -17.69 19.78
N SER A 18 -6.82 -16.70 19.81
CA SER A 18 -7.17 -15.92 18.62
C SER A 18 -5.92 -15.15 18.20
N ALA A 19 -5.20 -15.67 17.21
CA ALA A 19 -4.15 -14.90 16.53
C ALA A 19 -4.84 -13.70 15.87
N GLN A 20 -4.76 -12.56 16.53
CA GLN A 20 -5.12 -11.28 15.91
C GLN A 20 -4.12 -11.08 14.78
N ALA A 21 -4.57 -11.28 13.53
CA ALA A 21 -3.78 -10.93 12.36
C ALA A 21 -3.50 -9.42 12.46
N GLN A 22 -2.28 -9.09 12.85
CA GLN A 22 -1.84 -7.69 12.97
C GLN A 22 -1.96 -7.07 11.59
N SER A 23 -2.88 -6.11 11.41
CA SER A 23 -3.08 -5.43 10.14
C SER A 23 -1.76 -4.80 9.70
N SER A 24 -1.37 -5.01 8.44
CA SER A 24 -0.15 -4.42 7.89
C SER A 24 -0.11 -2.91 8.17
N PRO A 25 1.00 -2.36 8.68
CA PRO A 25 1.14 -0.91 8.91
C PRO A 25 0.91 -0.07 7.65
N LEU A 26 1.01 -0.69 6.47
CA LEU A 26 0.71 -0.05 5.18
C LEU A 26 -0.77 0.32 5.02
N VAL A 27 -1.67 -0.46 5.64
CA VAL A 27 -3.13 -0.28 5.55
C VAL A 27 -3.56 0.96 6.30
N GLY A 28 -4.41 1.78 5.66
CA GLY A 28 -4.92 3.01 6.25
C GLY A 28 -5.11 4.12 5.22
N THR A 29 -5.44 5.30 5.71
CA THR A 29 -5.56 6.52 4.90
C THR A 29 -4.41 7.46 5.17
N TRP A 30 -3.68 7.81 4.11
CA TRP A 30 -2.47 8.61 4.13
C TRP A 30 -2.71 9.92 3.39
N LYS A 31 -2.52 11.05 4.06
CA LYS A 31 -2.64 12.38 3.44
C LYS A 31 -1.25 12.93 3.10
N LEU A 32 -1.12 13.51 1.92
CA LEU A 32 0.11 14.19 1.50
C LEU A 32 0.36 15.42 2.35
N ASN A 33 1.52 15.48 2.97
CA ASN A 33 2.01 16.70 3.64
C ASN A 33 2.86 17.50 2.64
N VAL A 34 2.23 18.41 1.91
CA VAL A 34 2.88 19.20 0.86
C VAL A 34 4.06 20.00 1.42
N ALA A 35 3.91 20.60 2.62
CA ALA A 35 4.94 21.43 3.23
C ALA A 35 6.22 20.67 3.60
N LYS A 36 6.12 19.36 3.87
CA LYS A 36 7.25 18.48 4.19
C LYS A 36 7.75 17.68 2.98
N SER A 37 7.06 17.75 1.85
CA SER A 37 7.42 17.00 0.64
C SER A 37 8.38 17.81 -0.24
N LYS A 38 9.36 17.12 -0.82
CA LYS A 38 10.33 17.70 -1.77
C LYS A 38 10.13 17.05 -3.13
N TYR A 39 10.15 17.87 -4.17
CA TYR A 39 10.00 17.45 -5.56
C TYR A 39 11.17 17.98 -6.39
N SER A 40 11.72 17.13 -7.24
CA SER A 40 12.79 17.51 -8.17
C SER A 40 12.74 16.58 -9.39
N PRO A 41 12.55 17.12 -10.59
CA PRO A 41 12.15 18.48 -10.94
C PRO A 41 10.64 18.71 -10.74
N GLY A 42 10.26 19.97 -10.67
CA GLY A 42 8.90 20.45 -10.83
C GLY A 42 8.18 20.86 -9.55
N PRO A 43 7.04 21.52 -9.72
CA PRO A 43 6.21 21.90 -8.59
C PRO A 43 5.52 20.69 -7.96
N PRO A 44 5.28 20.73 -6.63
CA PRO A 44 4.59 19.65 -5.92
C PRO A 44 3.12 19.54 -6.35
N ALA A 45 2.53 18.36 -6.17
CA ALA A 45 1.09 18.20 -6.15
C ALA A 45 0.48 19.10 -5.05
N LYS A 46 -0.71 19.63 -5.30
CA LYS A 46 -1.42 20.52 -4.37
C LYS A 46 -2.04 19.77 -3.21
N SER A 47 -2.49 18.54 -3.46
CA SER A 47 -3.05 17.65 -2.44
C SER A 47 -2.96 16.20 -2.89
N GLY A 48 -3.10 15.28 -1.93
CA GLY A 48 -3.23 13.85 -2.20
C GLY A 48 -3.71 13.11 -0.96
N ALA A 49 -4.59 12.13 -1.18
CA ALA A 49 -5.04 11.20 -0.17
C ALA A 49 -5.00 9.78 -0.74
N THR A 50 -4.30 8.89 -0.07
CA THR A 50 -4.18 7.49 -0.46
C THR A 50 -4.88 6.62 0.56
N THR A 51 -5.88 5.86 0.16
CA THR A 51 -6.50 4.83 0.99
C THR A 51 -6.01 3.47 0.55
N ILE A 52 -5.45 2.70 1.49
CA ILE A 52 -4.96 1.35 1.28
C ILE A 52 -5.77 0.41 2.16
N THR A 53 -6.40 -0.58 1.57
CA THR A 53 -7.15 -1.62 2.26
C THR A 53 -6.54 -2.99 1.99
N ALA A 54 -6.56 -3.86 3.01
CA ALA A 54 -6.16 -5.24 2.83
C ALA A 54 -7.21 -5.98 1.99
N VAL A 55 -6.73 -6.81 1.08
CA VAL A 55 -7.53 -7.78 0.32
C VAL A 55 -6.86 -9.16 0.43
N PRO A 56 -7.54 -10.26 0.10
CA PRO A 56 -6.87 -11.55 0.05
C PRO A 56 -5.61 -11.49 -0.81
N ASP A 57 -4.47 -11.90 -0.23
CA ASP A 57 -3.15 -11.94 -0.87
C ASP A 57 -2.54 -10.58 -1.28
N GLY A 58 -3.06 -9.44 -0.79
CA GLY A 58 -2.50 -8.16 -1.21
C GLY A 58 -3.20 -6.93 -0.65
N ILE A 59 -3.19 -5.88 -1.46
CA ILE A 59 -3.77 -4.58 -1.14
C ILE A 59 -4.63 -4.06 -2.29
N ARG A 60 -5.67 -3.30 -1.96
CA ARG A 60 -6.33 -2.37 -2.87
C ARG A 60 -5.92 -0.96 -2.49
N LEU A 61 -5.50 -0.18 -3.47
CA LEU A 61 -5.10 1.21 -3.28
C LEU A 61 -5.96 2.12 -4.15
N VAL A 62 -6.43 3.20 -3.52
CA VAL A 62 -7.07 4.34 -4.20
C VAL A 62 -6.32 5.59 -3.78
N ASN A 63 -5.91 6.38 -4.74
CA ASN A 63 -5.30 7.68 -4.51
C ASN A 63 -6.06 8.76 -5.27
N ASP A 64 -6.53 9.76 -4.53
CA ASP A 64 -7.19 10.95 -5.06
C ASP A 64 -6.37 12.19 -4.73
N GLY A 65 -6.26 13.11 -5.67
CA GLY A 65 -5.45 14.29 -5.45
C GLY A 65 -5.69 15.40 -6.45
N VAL A 66 -4.90 16.45 -6.30
CA VAL A 66 -4.83 17.57 -7.24
C VAL A 66 -3.37 17.78 -7.63
N ASN A 67 -3.06 17.69 -8.91
CA ASN A 67 -1.71 17.90 -9.40
C ASN A 67 -1.29 19.38 -9.37
N ALA A 68 -0.08 19.66 -9.77
CA ALA A 68 0.47 21.03 -9.81
C ALA A 68 -0.33 21.97 -10.75
N GLN A 69 -0.94 21.44 -11.80
CA GLN A 69 -1.78 22.16 -12.78
C GLN A 69 -3.22 22.35 -12.31
N SER A 70 -3.56 22.02 -11.05
CA SER A 70 -4.91 22.08 -10.49
C SER A 70 -5.91 21.10 -11.10
N GLN A 71 -5.45 20.03 -11.72
CA GLN A 71 -6.30 19.00 -12.29
C GLN A 71 -6.54 17.90 -11.23
N ALA A 72 -7.77 17.38 -11.19
CA ALA A 72 -8.10 16.24 -10.33
C ALA A 72 -7.41 14.97 -10.86
N THR A 73 -6.73 14.26 -9.97
CA THR A 73 -6.07 12.97 -10.27
C THR A 73 -6.71 11.85 -9.49
N HIS A 74 -6.88 10.71 -10.16
CA HIS A 74 -7.35 9.48 -9.52
C HIS A 74 -6.51 8.30 -10.00
N LEU A 75 -6.09 7.46 -9.06
CA LEU A 75 -5.37 6.21 -9.31
C LEU A 75 -5.99 5.10 -8.50
N GLU A 76 -6.28 3.98 -9.15
CA GLU A 76 -6.83 2.80 -8.48
C GLU A 76 -6.20 1.53 -9.02
N TYR A 77 -5.92 0.59 -8.12
CA TYR A 77 -5.50 -0.78 -8.45
C TYR A 77 -5.65 -1.73 -7.26
N THR A 78 -5.59 -3.03 -7.58
CA THR A 78 -5.36 -4.11 -6.62
C THR A 78 -4.05 -4.80 -6.99
N ALA A 79 -3.20 -5.04 -6.00
CA ALA A 79 -1.89 -5.65 -6.23
C ALA A 79 -1.54 -6.63 -5.13
N LYS A 80 -0.87 -7.73 -5.51
CA LYS A 80 -0.20 -8.61 -4.56
C LYS A 80 1.14 -8.01 -4.14
N LEU A 81 1.65 -8.43 -2.98
CA LEU A 81 2.95 -7.96 -2.47
C LEU A 81 4.09 -8.95 -2.85
N ASP A 82 3.99 -9.56 -4.03
CA ASP A 82 4.85 -10.64 -4.53
C ASP A 82 5.87 -10.20 -5.59
N GLY A 83 5.92 -8.89 -5.88
CA GLY A 83 6.83 -8.32 -6.88
C GLY A 83 6.40 -8.49 -8.33
N LYS A 84 5.22 -9.05 -8.60
CA LYS A 84 4.69 -9.22 -9.95
C LYS A 84 3.87 -8.02 -10.39
N ASP A 85 3.82 -7.81 -11.71
CA ASP A 85 3.06 -6.71 -12.30
C ASP A 85 1.55 -6.94 -12.15
N ASN A 86 0.86 -5.90 -11.72
CA ASN A 86 -0.59 -5.82 -11.62
C ASN A 86 -1.06 -4.61 -12.44
N LEU A 87 -2.22 -4.70 -13.06
CA LEU A 87 -2.79 -3.58 -13.81
C LEU A 87 -3.17 -2.43 -12.88
N GLN A 88 -2.90 -1.22 -13.32
CA GLN A 88 -3.37 0.01 -12.66
C GLN A 88 -4.08 0.92 -13.65
N LYS A 89 -4.95 1.77 -13.12
CA LYS A 89 -5.70 2.76 -13.90
C LYS A 89 -5.54 4.13 -13.26
N SER A 90 -5.13 5.11 -14.06
CA SER A 90 -5.01 6.51 -13.64
C SER A 90 -5.81 7.41 -14.54
N THR A 91 -6.42 8.44 -13.96
CA THR A 91 -7.17 9.45 -14.68
C THR A 91 -6.76 10.86 -14.25
N ILE A 92 -6.89 11.80 -15.18
CA ILE A 92 -6.79 13.24 -14.93
C ILE A 92 -8.12 13.86 -15.40
N ASP A 93 -8.79 14.60 -14.50
CA ASP A 93 -10.11 15.20 -14.73
C ASP A 93 -11.13 14.18 -15.29
N GLY A 94 -11.08 12.94 -14.73
CA GLY A 94 -11.96 11.83 -15.10
C GLY A 94 -11.62 11.13 -16.42
N LYS A 95 -10.61 11.59 -17.16
CA LYS A 95 -10.16 10.99 -18.43
C LYS A 95 -8.90 10.14 -18.18
N LEU A 96 -8.80 9.01 -18.89
CA LEU A 96 -7.59 8.18 -18.82
C LEU A 96 -6.35 9.03 -19.13
N ASP A 97 -5.33 8.91 -18.27
CA ASP A 97 -4.03 9.53 -18.52
C ASP A 97 -3.20 8.63 -19.46
N PRO A 98 -2.98 9.05 -20.72
CA PRO A 98 -2.22 8.25 -21.68
C PRO A 98 -0.73 8.14 -21.33
N ASN A 99 -0.24 8.98 -20.41
CA ASN A 99 1.15 9.00 -19.98
C ASN A 99 1.38 8.26 -18.67
N ALA A 100 0.31 7.82 -18.00
CA ALA A 100 0.43 7.06 -16.77
C ALA A 100 1.07 5.68 -17.00
N ALA A 101 1.61 5.11 -15.93
CA ALA A 101 1.97 3.70 -15.91
C ALA A 101 0.71 2.82 -16.08
N ASP A 102 0.88 1.71 -16.76
CA ASP A 102 -0.18 0.72 -17.00
C ASP A 102 -0.10 -0.47 -16.01
N THR A 103 1.07 -0.66 -15.40
CA THR A 103 1.28 -1.70 -14.40
C THR A 103 2.07 -1.20 -13.19
N ILE A 104 1.87 -1.89 -12.08
CA ILE A 104 2.58 -1.69 -10.83
C ILE A 104 2.91 -3.06 -10.20
N ALA A 105 4.13 -3.19 -9.71
CA ALA A 105 4.57 -4.32 -8.89
C ALA A 105 4.84 -3.84 -7.48
N TRP A 106 4.37 -4.59 -6.48
CA TRP A 106 4.64 -4.31 -5.07
C TRP A 106 5.42 -5.42 -4.43
N LYS A 107 6.38 -5.06 -3.58
CA LYS A 107 7.18 -5.99 -2.79
C LYS A 107 7.23 -5.53 -1.33
N LYS A 108 6.95 -6.44 -0.42
CA LYS A 108 7.22 -6.24 1.00
C LYS A 108 8.70 -6.54 1.26
N ILE A 109 9.44 -5.61 1.84
CA ILE A 109 10.85 -5.77 2.24
C ILE A 109 10.91 -6.26 3.69
N ASP A 110 10.20 -5.55 4.58
CA ASP A 110 9.99 -5.92 5.98
C ASP A 110 8.62 -5.42 6.46
N ASP A 111 8.35 -5.45 7.77
CA ASP A 111 7.03 -5.07 8.30
C ASP A 111 6.70 -3.58 8.12
N TYR A 112 7.70 -2.72 7.98
CA TYR A 112 7.53 -1.27 7.87
C TYR A 112 8.08 -0.69 6.56
N THR A 113 8.66 -1.54 5.70
CA THR A 113 9.31 -1.12 4.46
C THR A 113 8.75 -1.88 3.27
N TYR A 114 8.38 -1.14 2.25
CA TYR A 114 7.84 -1.67 1.00
C TYR A 114 8.49 -0.98 -0.19
N GLU A 115 8.41 -1.63 -1.34
CA GLU A 115 8.84 -1.09 -2.61
C GLU A 115 7.76 -1.29 -3.66
N SER A 116 7.58 -0.29 -4.54
CA SER A 116 6.80 -0.48 -5.75
C SER A 116 7.57 -0.02 -6.98
N THR A 117 7.33 -0.70 -8.09
CA THR A 117 7.86 -0.33 -9.41
C THR A 117 6.71 -0.15 -10.37
N THR A 118 6.61 1.03 -10.99
CA THR A 118 5.61 1.31 -12.03
C THR A 118 6.23 1.16 -13.40
N LYS A 119 5.45 0.64 -14.34
CA LYS A 119 5.89 0.46 -15.72
C LYS A 119 4.85 0.99 -16.69
N ARG A 120 5.29 1.38 -17.87
CA ARG A 120 4.45 1.69 -19.03
C ARG A 120 4.99 0.92 -20.22
N LYS A 121 4.15 0.08 -20.83
CA LYS A 121 4.52 -0.79 -21.95
C LYS A 121 5.78 -1.63 -21.63
N GLY A 122 5.88 -2.14 -20.40
CA GLY A 122 7.00 -2.93 -19.91
C GLY A 122 8.26 -2.15 -19.50
N GLN A 123 8.32 -0.84 -19.75
CA GLN A 123 9.46 0.01 -19.35
C GLN A 123 9.22 0.61 -17.96
N VAL A 124 10.21 0.52 -17.09
CA VAL A 124 10.17 1.10 -15.75
C VAL A 124 10.11 2.63 -15.86
N LEU A 125 9.10 3.22 -15.23
CA LEU A 125 8.97 4.67 -15.06
C LEU A 125 9.51 5.11 -13.71
N THR A 126 9.02 4.50 -12.62
CA THR A 126 9.43 4.87 -11.26
C THR A 126 9.63 3.66 -10.37
N THR A 127 10.53 3.81 -9.41
CA THR A 127 10.62 2.94 -8.24
C THR A 127 10.38 3.80 -7.00
N THR A 128 9.51 3.32 -6.12
CA THR A 128 9.17 4.02 -4.88
C THR A 128 9.48 3.14 -3.68
N HIS A 129 10.27 3.65 -2.76
CA HIS A 129 10.47 3.07 -1.44
C HIS A 129 9.54 3.73 -0.42
N TYR A 130 8.84 2.92 0.34
CA TYR A 130 7.92 3.34 1.39
C TYR A 130 8.48 2.92 2.73
N THR A 131 8.59 3.86 3.66
CA THR A 131 8.94 3.58 5.05
C THR A 131 7.84 4.10 5.96
N ILE A 132 7.37 3.26 6.86
CA ILE A 132 6.31 3.59 7.81
C ILE A 132 6.91 3.62 9.21
N THR A 133 6.62 4.66 9.99
CA THR A 133 7.06 4.73 11.38
C THR A 133 6.38 3.66 12.23
N LYS A 134 7.06 3.18 13.27
CA LYS A 134 6.54 2.11 14.15
C LYS A 134 5.22 2.46 14.82
N ASP A 135 4.96 3.76 15.03
CA ASP A 135 3.69 4.26 15.56
C ASP A 135 2.56 4.33 14.52
N GLY A 136 2.85 3.98 13.25
CA GLY A 136 1.89 3.96 12.15
C GLY A 136 1.38 5.34 11.71
N LYS A 137 2.02 6.45 12.16
CA LYS A 137 1.50 7.80 11.91
C LYS A 137 2.12 8.49 10.71
N THR A 138 3.31 8.07 10.29
CA THR A 138 4.01 8.69 9.17
C THR A 138 4.42 7.64 8.16
N ARG A 139 4.12 7.91 6.89
CA ARG A 139 4.64 7.17 5.75
C ARG A 139 5.49 8.10 4.90
N THR A 140 6.74 7.74 4.68
CA THR A 140 7.65 8.45 3.78
C THR A 140 7.75 7.66 2.47
N ASN A 141 7.59 8.36 1.36
CA ASN A 141 7.75 7.81 0.02
C ASN A 141 8.99 8.45 -0.61
N SER A 142 9.97 7.65 -0.99
CA SER A 142 11.12 8.09 -1.78
C SER A 142 10.97 7.56 -3.20
N VAL A 143 10.70 8.46 -4.13
CA VAL A 143 10.43 8.13 -5.54
C VAL A 143 11.66 8.45 -6.37
N THR A 144 12.09 7.48 -7.16
CA THR A 144 13.16 7.64 -8.17
C THR A 144 12.62 7.19 -9.53
N GLY A 145 13.10 7.80 -10.60
CA GLY A 145 12.70 7.41 -11.95
C GLY A 145 12.62 8.57 -12.90
N LYS A 146 12.07 8.30 -14.07
CA LYS A 146 11.84 9.29 -15.12
C LYS A 146 10.43 9.80 -15.03
N ASN A 147 10.25 11.11 -15.19
CA ASN A 147 8.91 11.70 -15.37
C ASN A 147 8.43 11.48 -16.82
N ALA A 148 7.23 11.98 -17.14
CA ALA A 148 6.65 11.83 -18.48
C ALA A 148 7.49 12.51 -19.61
N GLN A 149 8.44 13.33 -19.25
CA GLN A 149 9.35 14.05 -20.17
C GLN A 149 10.73 13.39 -20.28
N GLY A 150 11.05 12.36 -19.49
CA GLY A 150 12.29 11.56 -19.55
C GLY A 150 13.20 11.67 -18.33
#